data_959d2faecdb36824029515174661a012
#
_entry.id   959d2faecdb36824029515174661a012
#
_cell.length_a   1.000
_cell.length_b   1.000
_cell.length_c   1.000
_cell.angle_alpha   90.00
_cell.angle_beta   90.00
_cell.angle_gamma   90.00
#
_symmetry.space_group_name_H-M   'P 1'
#
loop_
_entity.id
_entity.type
_entity.pdbx_description
1 polymer ?
#
loop_
_entity_poly.entity_id
_entity_poly.type
_entity_poly.pdbx_seq_one_letter_code
_entity_poly.pdbx_strand_id
1 'polypeptide(L)' 'MQSNDPLHGQTLEMILTELVFHFGWDDLGSIIKINCFNSEPGIKSSLKCLRKTPWARKKVEELYIKSFV' A
#
# COMPACT_ATOMS: atom_id res chain seq x y z
N MET A 1 -8.99 14.40 16.77
CA MET A 1 -8.54 13.69 16.05
C MET A 1 -9.10 12.40 15.92
N GLN A 2 -9.12 11.72 15.13
CA GLN A 2 -9.71 10.62 14.87
C GLN A 2 -9.12 9.48 15.30
N SER A 3 -9.09 9.24 16.41
CA SER A 3 -8.40 8.14 16.95
C SER A 3 -9.02 6.82 16.60
N ASN A 4 -10.19 6.80 16.06
CA ASN A 4 -10.77 5.53 15.67
C ASN A 4 -10.31 5.03 14.32
N ASP A 5 -9.58 5.83 13.60
CA ASP A 5 -9.09 5.46 12.29
C ASP A 5 -7.91 4.53 12.48
N PRO A 6 -7.96 3.29 11.98
CA PRO A 6 -6.83 2.38 12.12
C PRO A 6 -5.58 2.84 11.40
N LEU A 7 -5.71 3.82 10.51
CA LEU A 7 -4.57 4.36 9.81
C LEU A 7 -4.08 5.67 10.42
N HIS A 8 -4.63 6.04 11.58
CA HIS A 8 -4.24 7.28 12.24
C HIS A 8 -2.75 7.24 12.59
N GLY A 9 -2.03 8.25 12.21
CA GLY A 9 -0.60 8.30 12.47
C GLY A 9 0.26 7.54 11.48
N GLN A 10 -0.37 6.87 10.51
CA GLN A 10 0.36 6.14 9.50
C GLN A 10 0.36 6.90 8.19
N THR A 11 1.50 7.03 7.56
CA THR A 11 1.57 7.62 6.22
C THR A 11 1.43 6.49 5.21
N LEU A 12 1.10 6.85 3.99
CA LEU A 12 1.01 5.86 2.92
C LEU A 12 2.35 5.14 2.74
N GLU A 13 3.43 5.85 2.92
CA GLU A 13 4.77 5.25 2.81
C GLU A 13 4.97 4.16 3.88
N MET A 14 4.57 4.42 5.10
CA MET A 14 4.69 3.46 6.17
C MET A 14 3.81 2.24 5.90
N ILE A 15 2.60 2.48 5.46
CA ILE A 15 1.67 1.40 5.14
C ILE A 15 2.25 0.51 4.04
N LEU A 16 2.74 1.11 2.98
CA LEU A 16 3.29 0.37 1.86
C LEU A 16 4.55 -0.39 2.27
N THR A 17 5.41 0.24 3.06
CA THR A 17 6.64 -0.41 3.53
C THR A 17 6.32 -1.65 4.36
N GLU A 18 5.35 -1.54 5.24
CA GLU A 18 4.94 -2.69 6.05
C GLU A 18 4.39 -3.82 5.19
N LEU A 19 3.60 -3.47 4.20
CA LEU A 19 3.03 -4.47 3.31
C LEU A 19 4.10 -5.16 2.47
N VAL A 20 5.06 -4.39 1.99
CA VAL A 20 6.16 -4.95 1.21
C VAL A 20 7.00 -5.89 2.07
N PHE A 21 7.24 -5.49 3.31
CA PHE A 21 8.01 -6.30 4.23
C PHE A 21 7.28 -7.60 4.56
N HIS A 22 5.98 -7.54 4.67
CA HIS A 22 5.16 -8.70 5.05
C HIS A 22 4.89 -9.64 3.86
N PHE A 23 4.50 -9.09 2.73
CA PHE A 23 4.11 -9.88 1.56
C PHE A 23 5.19 -10.00 0.49
N GLY A 24 5.97 -8.96 0.30
CA GLY A 24 6.90 -8.88 -0.81
C GLY A 24 6.22 -8.30 -2.04
N TRP A 25 7.03 -7.83 -2.98
CA TRP A 25 6.52 -7.20 -4.20
C TRP A 25 5.73 -8.16 -5.07
N ASP A 26 6.16 -9.42 -5.12
CA ASP A 26 5.48 -10.42 -5.95
C ASP A 26 4.04 -10.63 -5.49
N ASP A 27 3.86 -10.80 -4.19
CA ASP A 27 2.53 -11.01 -3.64
C ASP A 27 1.68 -9.75 -3.77
N LEU A 28 2.26 -8.59 -3.49
CA LEU A 28 1.53 -7.35 -3.63
C LEU A 28 1.07 -7.14 -5.06
N GLY A 29 1.93 -7.45 -6.02
CA GLY A 29 1.58 -7.33 -7.43
C GLY A 29 0.48 -8.28 -7.84
N SER A 30 0.37 -9.42 -7.17
CA SER A 30 -0.70 -10.38 -7.43
C SER A 30 -2.02 -9.93 -6.80
N ILE A 31 -1.95 -9.33 -5.63
CA ILE A 31 -3.16 -8.89 -4.92
C ILE A 31 -3.68 -7.59 -5.52
N ILE A 32 -2.79 -6.63 -5.75
CA ILE A 32 -3.16 -5.36 -6.31
C ILE A 32 -2.50 -5.26 -7.68
N LYS A 33 -3.24 -5.55 -8.71
CA LYS A 33 -2.69 -5.65 -10.05
C LYS A 33 -2.49 -4.28 -10.66
N ILE A 34 -1.37 -3.68 -10.33
CA ILE A 34 -1.04 -2.37 -10.85
C ILE A 34 0.40 -2.42 -11.34
N ASN A 35 0.67 -1.80 -12.47
CA ASN A 35 1.98 -1.87 -13.12
C ASN A 35 3.13 -1.43 -12.25
N CYS A 36 2.92 -0.45 -11.42
CA CYS A 36 4.01 0.06 -10.62
C CYS A 36 4.55 -0.96 -9.61
N PHE A 37 3.76 -1.96 -9.27
CA PHE A 37 4.25 -3.03 -8.40
C PHE A 37 4.92 -4.15 -9.20
N ASN A 38 4.62 -4.24 -10.47
CA ASN A 38 5.10 -5.34 -11.28
C ASN A 38 6.23 -4.95 -12.25
N SER A 39 6.25 -3.72 -12.72
CA SER A 39 7.26 -3.29 -13.67
C SER A 39 8.51 -2.78 -12.98
N GLU A 40 8.36 -1.84 -12.10
CA GLU A 40 9.50 -1.27 -11.38
C GLU A 40 9.18 -1.18 -9.92
N PRO A 41 9.27 -2.29 -9.21
CA PRO A 41 8.94 -2.29 -7.79
C PRO A 41 9.87 -1.37 -7.01
N GLY A 42 9.30 -0.51 -6.22
CA GLY A 42 10.06 0.43 -5.41
C GLY A 42 9.12 1.28 -4.60
N ILE A 43 9.52 1.62 -3.40
CA ILE A 43 8.65 2.37 -2.49
C ILE A 43 8.28 3.73 -3.08
N LYS A 44 9.27 4.49 -3.50
CA LYS A 44 9.02 5.84 -4.01
C LYS A 44 8.21 5.84 -5.30
N SER A 45 8.55 4.96 -6.21
CA SER A 45 7.82 4.84 -7.46
C SER A 45 6.38 4.44 -7.23
N SER A 46 6.17 3.50 -6.33
CA SER A 46 4.83 3.02 -6.01
C SER A 46 4.01 4.10 -5.32
N LEU A 47 4.62 4.87 -4.42
CA LEU A 47 3.91 5.96 -3.78
C LEU A 47 3.42 6.99 -4.78
N LYS A 48 4.29 7.34 -5.72
CA LYS A 48 3.93 8.29 -6.75
C LYS A 48 2.76 7.78 -7.57
N CYS A 49 2.81 6.50 -7.92
CA CYS A 49 1.77 5.86 -8.70
C CYS A 49 0.45 5.80 -7.93
N LEU A 50 0.52 5.45 -6.65
CA LEU A 50 -0.68 5.34 -5.83
C LEU A 50 -1.36 6.68 -5.63
N ARG A 51 -0.60 7.76 -5.58
CA ARG A 51 -1.18 9.09 -5.46
C ARG A 51 -2.01 9.46 -6.67
N LYS A 52 -1.66 8.89 -7.83
CA LYS A 52 -2.39 9.15 -9.06
C LYS A 52 -3.49 8.15 -9.32
N THR A 53 -3.55 7.09 -8.56
CA THR A 53 -4.48 5.99 -8.80
C THR A 53 -5.27 5.70 -7.53
N PRO A 54 -6.38 6.43 -7.31
CA PRO A 54 -7.12 6.31 -6.05
C PRO A 54 -7.62 4.91 -5.73
N TRP A 55 -8.02 4.13 -6.73
CA TRP A 55 -8.51 2.79 -6.47
C TRP A 55 -7.41 1.89 -5.93
N ALA A 56 -6.19 2.07 -6.42
CA ALA A 56 -5.07 1.26 -5.96
C ALA A 56 -4.66 1.65 -4.55
N ARG A 57 -4.67 2.95 -4.27
CA ARG A 57 -4.37 3.43 -2.94
C ARG A 57 -5.36 2.86 -1.93
N LYS A 58 -6.64 2.85 -2.30
CA LYS A 58 -7.66 2.31 -1.42
C LYS A 58 -7.43 0.83 -1.17
N LYS A 59 -7.03 0.09 -2.21
CA LYS A 59 -6.73 -1.33 -2.07
C LYS A 59 -5.57 -1.56 -1.11
N VAL A 60 -4.55 -0.73 -1.20
CA VAL A 60 -3.39 -0.82 -0.30
C VAL A 60 -3.83 -0.61 1.14
N GLU A 61 -4.65 0.41 1.37
CA GLU A 61 -5.13 0.70 2.72
C GLU A 61 -6.00 -0.42 3.26
N GLU A 62 -6.87 -0.96 2.43
CA GLU A 62 -7.73 -2.07 2.83
C GLU A 62 -6.90 -3.30 3.18
N LEU A 63 -5.91 -3.58 2.38
CA LEU A 63 -5.05 -4.73 2.62
C LEU A 63 -4.30 -4.57 3.94
N TYR A 64 -3.84 -3.37 4.23
CA TYR A 64 -3.16 -3.08 5.47
C TYR A 64 -4.08 -3.33 6.66
N ILE A 65 -5.29 -2.81 6.58
CA ILE A 65 -6.27 -2.99 7.65
C ILE A 65 -6.58 -4.46 7.85
N LYS A 66 -6.76 -5.20 6.75
CA LYS A 66 -7.04 -6.61 6.85
C LYS A 66 -5.91 -7.40 7.46
N SER A 67 -4.68 -7.02 7.19
CA SER A 67 -3.52 -7.80 7.57
C SER A 67 -2.95 -7.43 8.94
N PHE A 68 -3.05 -6.17 9.32
CA PHE A 68 -2.39 -5.68 10.54
C PHE A 68 -3.35 -5.15 11.59
N VAL A 69 -4.57 -4.93 11.24
CA VAL A 69 -5.59 -4.44 12.17
C VAL A 69 -6.72 -5.45 12.35
#